data_8c5e3085318c5ebe8d5d2fec7c8bbf73
#
_entry.id   8c5e3085318c5ebe8d5d2fec7c8bbf73
#
_cell.length_a   1.000
_cell.length_b   1.000
_cell.length_c   1.000
_cell.angle_alpha   90.00
_cell.angle_beta   90.00
_cell.angle_gamma   90.00
#
_symmetry.space_group_name_H-M   'P 1'
#
loop_
_entity.id
_entity.type
_entity.pdbx_description
1 polymer ?
#
loop_
_entity_poly.entity_id
_entity_poly.type
_entity_poly.pdbx_seq_one_letter_code
_entity_poly.pdbx_strand_id
1 'polypeptide(L)'
;MTPIFYIKGGNLSFADKTVLSSLELYVYPGDKICLVGRNGSGKSSLMKVIAGEYELDSGELFKDPIANIGYLKQDVITETNYSIYEFVLEGVKNPEENRYLADIILEKLQINGALKLKNCSGGQIRRAFLAKTLVEQPDILLLDEPTNHLDITVIEWLEEYVKSYSGAVVCISHDRAFQENTTNKVWWIDRAELRKSNKGFKHYDQWREEIIAEEEATLRKMTRKLEMEKDWLNTGVTARRKRNQKRLANLHKLRDSLRTHQAKLRDAKTKLQIELNQEAKKTQFIIEAENISFNYEIKNIFHNFSFKVKKGEKIGIIGPNGSGKSTLIKILTKELTPIEGKIKHGTNLAITYFDQYRTELNKEHSIKLTLCPNGGDQIFLKNQTMHVAAYLKNFMFDPRIINDKVSTLSGGEANRLLLAKALISPGNFLILDEPTNDLDTDSLEMLLEILAEYDGTLMIVSHDRDFLERLVTRTLVFTGNTIVDLYGGYEDYLKFYKHDSNLNLKTDNKEKKEINTTNFENPKKSTKLSYKYQRLLEILPKEIEEIENNIASLETKLMQGDLYIKNPEAFYDYSKKLEENKKLLDIKMHQWLEIENME
;
A
#
# COMPACT_ATOMS: atom_id res chain seq x y z
N MET A 1 -17.34 17.28 -24.50
CA MET A 1 -17.38 17.93 -23.17
C MET A 1 -16.28 18.97 -23.13
N THR A 2 -16.53 20.15 -22.58
CA THR A 2 -15.51 21.18 -22.35
C THR A 2 -14.71 20.81 -21.09
N PRO A 3 -13.38 20.96 -21.10
CA PRO A 3 -12.58 20.76 -19.91
C PRO A 3 -12.87 21.84 -18.87
N ILE A 4 -12.93 21.48 -17.59
CA ILE A 4 -13.04 22.42 -16.46
C ILE A 4 -11.70 23.12 -16.22
N PHE A 5 -10.61 22.40 -16.49
CA PHE A 5 -9.24 22.86 -16.29
C PHE A 5 -8.31 22.26 -17.34
N TYR A 6 -7.38 23.06 -17.88
CA TYR A 6 -6.30 22.53 -18.70
C TYR A 6 -5.00 23.32 -18.56
N ILE A 7 -3.89 22.65 -18.85
CA ILE A 7 -2.57 23.23 -19.03
C ILE A 7 -2.04 22.79 -20.40
N LYS A 8 -1.44 23.73 -21.15
CA LYS A 8 -0.78 23.49 -22.44
C LYS A 8 0.63 24.04 -22.43
N GLY A 9 1.63 23.17 -22.67
CA GLY A 9 3.03 23.56 -22.75
C GLY A 9 3.58 24.14 -21.45
N GLY A 10 3.02 23.74 -20.29
CA GLY A 10 3.38 24.29 -18.99
C GLY A 10 4.78 23.85 -18.54
N ASN A 11 5.56 24.77 -17.97
CA ASN A 11 6.84 24.46 -17.34
C ASN A 11 6.87 25.02 -15.93
N LEU A 12 7.50 24.26 -15.02
CA LEU A 12 7.70 24.65 -13.62
C LEU A 12 9.09 24.24 -13.16
N SER A 13 9.84 25.22 -12.63
CA SER A 13 11.20 25.01 -12.12
C SER A 13 11.34 25.67 -10.74
N PHE A 14 12.18 25.11 -9.89
CA PHE A 14 12.58 25.71 -8.62
C PHE A 14 14.11 25.88 -8.62
N ALA A 15 14.58 27.12 -8.53
CA ALA A 15 15.97 27.48 -8.73
C ALA A 15 16.50 26.87 -10.05
N ASP A 16 17.54 26.03 -10.00
CA ASP A 16 18.15 25.42 -11.18
C ASP A 16 17.55 24.04 -11.56
N LYS A 17 16.52 23.58 -10.83
CA LYS A 17 15.93 22.26 -11.05
C LYS A 17 14.56 22.37 -11.73
N THR A 18 14.47 21.89 -12.97
CA THR A 18 13.18 21.73 -13.65
C THR A 18 12.43 20.55 -13.00
N VAL A 19 11.22 20.84 -12.51
CA VAL A 19 10.34 19.86 -11.85
C VAL A 19 9.30 19.31 -12.81
N LEU A 20 8.75 20.17 -13.67
CA LEU A 20 7.77 19.78 -14.69
C LEU A 20 8.11 20.48 -16.00
N SER A 21 8.08 19.76 -17.10
CA SER A 21 8.39 20.30 -18.43
C SER A 21 7.34 19.90 -19.46
N SER A 22 6.97 20.84 -20.33
CA SER A 22 6.04 20.64 -21.44
C SER A 22 4.74 19.97 -21.02
N LEU A 23 4.16 20.41 -19.88
CA LEU A 23 2.92 19.86 -19.36
C LEU A 23 1.77 20.06 -20.34
N GLU A 24 1.10 18.96 -20.65
CA GLU A 24 -0.19 18.98 -21.33
C GLU A 24 -1.16 18.14 -20.53
N LEU A 25 -2.21 18.75 -19.96
CA LEU A 25 -3.23 18.02 -19.23
C LEU A 25 -4.61 18.68 -19.39
N TYR A 26 -5.64 17.87 -19.26
CA TYR A 26 -7.03 18.27 -19.34
C TYR A 26 -7.82 17.54 -18.27
N VAL A 27 -8.66 18.26 -17.51
CA VAL A 27 -9.56 17.71 -16.50
C VAL A 27 -10.99 17.95 -16.94
N TYR A 28 -11.77 16.89 -17.00
CA TYR A 28 -13.18 16.91 -17.37
C TYR A 28 -14.06 16.56 -16.16
N PRO A 29 -15.36 16.98 -16.15
CA PRO A 29 -16.28 16.54 -15.12
C PRO A 29 -16.35 15.01 -15.04
N GLY A 30 -16.32 14.46 -13.82
CA GLY A 30 -16.36 13.02 -13.59
C GLY A 30 -15.05 12.26 -13.78
N ASP A 31 -13.96 12.94 -14.17
CA ASP A 31 -12.64 12.32 -14.22
C ASP A 31 -12.16 11.89 -12.83
N LYS A 32 -11.66 10.66 -12.73
CA LYS A 32 -11.04 10.13 -11.52
C LYS A 32 -9.58 9.77 -11.84
N ILE A 33 -8.69 10.68 -11.50
CA ILE A 33 -7.30 10.65 -11.95
C ILE A 33 -6.40 10.24 -10.79
N CYS A 34 -5.61 9.20 -10.99
CA CYS A 34 -4.49 8.85 -10.10
C CYS A 34 -3.22 9.54 -10.57
N LEU A 35 -2.59 10.32 -9.71
CA LEU A 35 -1.30 10.97 -9.98
C LEU A 35 -0.19 10.18 -9.31
N VAL A 36 0.62 9.49 -10.11
CA VAL A 36 1.72 8.63 -9.66
C VAL A 36 3.08 9.18 -10.06
N GLY A 37 4.11 8.77 -9.31
CA GLY A 37 5.50 9.15 -9.55
C GLY A 37 6.32 9.05 -8.28
N ARG A 38 7.64 9.02 -8.41
CA ARG A 38 8.57 8.95 -7.27
C ARG A 38 8.41 10.13 -6.32
N ASN A 39 8.84 9.97 -5.08
CA ASN A 39 8.92 11.10 -4.15
C ASN A 39 9.89 12.15 -4.70
N GLY A 40 9.46 13.43 -4.63
CA GLY A 40 10.21 14.54 -5.24
C GLY A 40 10.08 14.68 -6.76
N SER A 41 9.21 13.91 -7.43
CA SER A 41 8.96 14.03 -8.87
C SER A 41 8.10 15.23 -9.28
N GLY A 42 7.51 15.95 -8.31
CA GLY A 42 6.67 17.12 -8.58
C GLY A 42 5.17 16.86 -8.49
N LYS A 43 4.71 15.75 -7.91
CA LYS A 43 3.28 15.43 -7.72
C LYS A 43 2.55 16.54 -6.97
N SER A 44 2.99 16.86 -5.76
CA SER A 44 2.37 17.91 -4.94
C SER A 44 2.56 19.30 -5.55
N SER A 45 3.65 19.53 -6.30
CA SER A 45 3.83 20.77 -7.05
C SER A 45 2.77 20.92 -8.15
N LEU A 46 2.47 19.83 -8.89
CA LEU A 46 1.39 19.84 -9.88
C LEU A 46 0.02 20.08 -9.23
N MET A 47 -0.26 19.46 -8.07
CA MET A 47 -1.48 19.73 -7.31
C MET A 47 -1.60 21.20 -6.91
N LYS A 48 -0.51 21.84 -6.46
CA LYS A 48 -0.47 23.25 -6.10
C LYS A 48 -0.68 24.17 -7.31
N VAL A 49 -0.17 23.78 -8.49
CA VAL A 49 -0.47 24.51 -9.74
C VAL A 49 -1.96 24.42 -10.09
N ILE A 50 -2.57 23.23 -10.00
CA ILE A 50 -3.99 23.05 -10.27
C ILE A 50 -4.83 23.83 -9.24
N ALA A 51 -4.42 23.84 -7.97
CA ALA A 51 -5.07 24.60 -6.90
C ALA A 51 -4.91 26.13 -7.06
N GLY A 52 -3.98 26.60 -7.92
CA GLY A 52 -3.69 28.01 -8.12
C GLY A 52 -2.76 28.61 -7.06
N GLU A 53 -2.03 27.76 -6.31
CA GLU A 53 -1.04 28.21 -5.32
C GLU A 53 0.34 28.47 -5.94
N TYR A 54 0.65 27.83 -7.06
CA TYR A 54 1.87 28.01 -7.83
C TYR A 54 1.53 28.48 -9.25
N GLU A 55 2.31 29.44 -9.74
CA GLU A 55 2.26 29.88 -11.13
C GLU A 55 3.25 29.07 -11.96
N LEU A 56 2.93 28.87 -13.24
CA LEU A 56 3.83 28.24 -14.19
C LEU A 56 4.86 29.25 -14.69
N ASP A 57 6.10 28.82 -14.90
CA ASP A 57 7.15 29.67 -15.51
C ASP A 57 6.80 30.03 -16.97
N SER A 58 6.11 29.14 -17.68
CA SER A 58 5.62 29.34 -19.03
C SER A 58 4.51 28.34 -19.36
N GLY A 59 3.74 28.62 -20.41
CA GLY A 59 2.61 27.81 -20.87
C GLY A 59 1.26 28.51 -20.68
N GLU A 60 0.21 27.86 -21.15
CA GLU A 60 -1.17 28.35 -21.04
C GLU A 60 -1.90 27.53 -19.96
N LEU A 61 -2.49 28.23 -19.00
CA LEU A 61 -3.34 27.63 -17.96
C LEU A 61 -4.75 28.20 -18.10
N PHE A 62 -5.74 27.33 -18.17
CA PHE A 62 -7.15 27.69 -18.15
C PHE A 62 -7.86 27.01 -16.97
N LYS A 63 -8.63 27.78 -16.25
CA LYS A 63 -9.58 27.32 -15.24
C LYS A 63 -10.94 27.94 -15.56
N ASP A 64 -12.00 27.13 -15.56
CA ASP A 64 -13.36 27.65 -15.65
C ASP A 64 -13.60 28.64 -14.49
N PRO A 65 -14.00 29.90 -14.76
CA PRO A 65 -14.18 30.90 -13.72
C PRO A 65 -15.23 30.53 -12.66
N ILE A 66 -16.16 29.65 -12.98
CA ILE A 66 -17.25 29.22 -12.08
C ILE A 66 -16.79 28.01 -11.24
N ALA A 67 -15.79 27.23 -11.72
CA ALA A 67 -15.38 26.02 -11.08
C ALA A 67 -14.66 26.27 -9.75
N ASN A 68 -15.10 25.55 -8.72
CA ASN A 68 -14.48 25.53 -7.41
C ASN A 68 -13.49 24.35 -7.30
N ILE A 69 -12.31 24.60 -6.70
CA ILE A 69 -11.27 23.60 -6.47
C ILE A 69 -11.07 23.43 -4.97
N GLY A 70 -11.31 22.24 -4.47
CA GLY A 70 -10.99 21.85 -3.09
C GLY A 70 -9.66 21.12 -3.03
N TYR A 71 -8.78 21.49 -2.12
CA TYR A 71 -7.46 20.88 -2.00
C TYR A 71 -7.16 20.43 -0.58
N LEU A 72 -7.05 19.11 -0.40
CA LEU A 72 -6.52 18.50 0.81
C LEU A 72 -5.00 18.45 0.73
N LYS A 73 -4.31 19.32 1.48
CA LYS A 73 -2.84 19.40 1.53
C LYS A 73 -2.23 18.29 2.39
N GLN A 74 -0.99 17.91 2.10
CA GLN A 74 -0.25 16.93 2.89
C GLN A 74 0.10 17.47 4.28
N ASP A 75 0.64 18.70 4.37
CA ASP A 75 1.01 19.34 5.63
C ASP A 75 -0.08 20.30 6.08
N VAL A 76 -0.57 20.06 7.29
CA VAL A 76 -1.62 20.88 7.89
C VAL A 76 -1.22 21.31 9.28
N ILE A 77 -0.93 22.60 9.44
CA ILE A 77 -0.64 23.23 10.74
C ILE A 77 -1.79 24.15 11.09
N THR A 78 -2.40 23.96 12.27
CA THR A 78 -3.45 24.85 12.76
C THR A 78 -3.22 25.23 14.20
N GLU A 79 -3.13 26.52 14.47
CA GLU A 79 -3.12 27.10 15.81
C GLU A 79 -4.50 27.66 16.22
N THR A 80 -5.57 27.26 15.54
CA THR A 80 -6.91 27.80 15.76
C THR A 80 -7.60 27.19 16.98
N ASN A 81 -8.33 28.02 17.73
CA ASN A 81 -9.10 27.61 18.90
C ASN A 81 -10.51 27.06 18.53
N TYR A 82 -10.83 26.92 17.25
CA TYR A 82 -12.12 26.40 16.79
C TYR A 82 -12.32 24.95 17.19
N SER A 83 -13.58 24.58 17.42
CA SER A 83 -13.97 23.18 17.43
C SER A 83 -13.85 22.60 16.01
N ILE A 84 -13.71 21.28 15.90
CA ILE A 84 -13.68 20.59 14.60
C ILE A 84 -14.97 20.88 13.82
N TYR A 85 -16.11 20.91 14.52
CA TYR A 85 -17.41 21.18 13.92
C TYR A 85 -17.47 22.59 13.29
N GLU A 86 -17.06 23.63 14.03
CA GLU A 86 -17.00 25.00 13.52
C GLU A 86 -16.06 25.10 12.32
N PHE A 87 -14.91 24.44 12.38
CA PHE A 87 -13.94 24.43 11.30
C PHE A 87 -14.46 23.78 10.03
N VAL A 88 -15.21 22.68 10.15
CA VAL A 88 -15.84 22.00 9.00
C VAL A 88 -16.99 22.80 8.43
N LEU A 89 -17.77 23.47 9.29
CA LEU A 89 -18.88 24.34 8.86
C LEU A 89 -18.43 25.53 7.99
N GLU A 90 -17.21 26.03 8.16
CA GLU A 90 -16.65 27.06 7.27
C GLU A 90 -16.60 26.62 5.79
N GLY A 91 -16.50 25.31 5.51
CA GLY A 91 -16.52 24.75 4.16
C GLY A 91 -17.93 24.54 3.60
N VAL A 92 -18.97 24.60 4.42
CA VAL A 92 -20.35 24.35 3.98
C VAL A 92 -20.92 25.54 3.21
N LYS A 93 -21.35 25.30 1.99
CA LYS A 93 -22.13 26.29 1.22
C LYS A 93 -23.53 26.38 1.83
N ASN A 94 -24.00 27.62 2.16
CA ASN A 94 -25.26 27.87 2.86
C ASN A 94 -25.39 27.07 4.17
N PRO A 95 -24.61 27.41 5.23
CA PRO A 95 -24.59 26.64 6.46
C PRO A 95 -25.94 26.48 7.17
N GLU A 96 -26.87 27.38 6.92
CA GLU A 96 -28.23 27.34 7.50
C GLU A 96 -29.05 26.15 6.97
N GLU A 97 -28.86 25.78 5.71
CA GLU A 97 -29.60 24.69 5.04
C GLU A 97 -28.85 23.38 5.05
N ASN A 98 -27.52 23.42 5.01
CA ASN A 98 -26.65 22.25 4.71
C ASN A 98 -25.79 21.77 5.90
N ARG A 99 -26.11 22.17 7.14
CA ARG A 99 -25.38 21.72 8.35
C ARG A 99 -25.29 20.20 8.46
N TYR A 100 -26.34 19.51 8.05
CA TYR A 100 -26.40 18.04 8.09
C TYR A 100 -25.27 17.34 7.31
N LEU A 101 -24.71 17.99 6.28
CA LEU A 101 -23.57 17.44 5.53
C LEU A 101 -22.32 17.35 6.40
N ALA A 102 -22.08 18.33 7.26
CA ALA A 102 -20.97 18.30 8.20
C ALA A 102 -21.16 17.16 9.22
N ASP A 103 -22.37 16.99 9.74
CA ASP A 103 -22.68 15.93 10.70
C ASP A 103 -22.46 14.54 10.09
N ILE A 104 -22.97 14.30 8.87
CA ILE A 104 -22.79 13.03 8.16
C ILE A 104 -21.30 12.73 7.91
N ILE A 105 -20.53 13.70 7.42
CA ILE A 105 -19.13 13.49 7.08
C ILE A 105 -18.29 13.27 8.35
N LEU A 106 -18.56 14.04 9.42
CA LEU A 106 -17.86 13.86 10.70
C LEU A 106 -18.13 12.48 11.33
N GLU A 107 -19.39 12.01 11.26
CA GLU A 107 -19.75 10.67 11.71
C GLU A 107 -19.01 9.58 10.91
N LYS A 108 -19.01 9.68 9.58
CA LYS A 108 -18.34 8.73 8.69
C LYS A 108 -16.82 8.71 8.89
N LEU A 109 -16.21 9.86 9.13
CA LEU A 109 -14.80 9.99 9.46
C LEU A 109 -14.47 9.68 10.91
N GLN A 110 -15.48 9.31 11.72
CA GLN A 110 -15.34 8.94 13.13
C GLN A 110 -14.63 10.03 13.95
N ILE A 111 -15.04 11.29 13.77
CA ILE A 111 -14.45 12.45 14.46
C ILE A 111 -15.48 13.08 15.38
N ASN A 112 -15.07 13.32 16.62
CA ASN A 112 -15.89 14.10 17.55
C ASN A 112 -15.76 15.60 17.23
N GLY A 113 -16.82 16.19 16.66
CA GLY A 113 -16.87 17.61 16.28
C GLY A 113 -16.69 18.59 17.43
N ALA A 114 -16.94 18.19 18.68
CA ALA A 114 -16.79 19.06 19.85
C ALA A 114 -15.34 19.26 20.30
N LEU A 115 -14.39 18.47 19.79
CA LEU A 115 -12.98 18.61 20.12
C LEU A 115 -12.41 19.90 19.52
N LYS A 116 -11.56 20.60 20.29
CA LYS A 116 -10.82 21.76 19.79
C LYS A 116 -9.61 21.31 18.97
N LEU A 117 -9.38 21.90 17.81
CA LEU A 117 -8.30 21.54 16.89
C LEU A 117 -6.92 21.52 17.57
N LYS A 118 -6.64 22.47 18.45
CA LYS A 118 -5.37 22.53 19.20
C LYS A 118 -5.09 21.32 20.12
N ASN A 119 -6.12 20.58 20.50
CA ASN A 119 -6.04 19.43 21.38
C ASN A 119 -6.08 18.09 20.60
N CYS A 120 -6.12 18.16 19.28
CA CYS A 120 -6.26 17.00 18.43
C CYS A 120 -4.90 16.39 18.06
N SER A 121 -4.88 15.08 17.88
CA SER A 121 -3.73 14.40 17.28
C SER A 121 -3.58 14.78 15.79
N GLY A 122 -2.38 14.61 15.22
CA GLY A 122 -2.15 14.86 13.79
C GLY A 122 -3.13 14.15 12.88
N GLY A 123 -3.47 12.88 13.18
CA GLY A 123 -4.47 12.12 12.43
C GLY A 123 -5.90 12.67 12.56
N GLN A 124 -6.28 13.21 13.73
CA GLN A 124 -7.58 13.86 13.91
C GLN A 124 -7.65 15.19 13.14
N ILE A 125 -6.57 15.98 13.18
CA ILE A 125 -6.47 17.22 12.40
C ILE A 125 -6.62 16.91 10.92
N ARG A 126 -5.88 15.92 10.40
CA ARG A 126 -5.94 15.53 8.99
C ARG A 126 -7.34 15.10 8.56
N ARG A 127 -8.02 14.28 9.38
CA ARG A 127 -9.41 13.90 9.14
C ARG A 127 -10.36 15.11 9.16
N ALA A 128 -10.15 16.10 10.04
CA ALA A 128 -10.95 17.33 10.06
C ALA A 128 -10.77 18.16 8.79
N PHE A 129 -9.56 18.25 8.24
CA PHE A 129 -9.29 18.91 6.96
C PHE A 129 -9.92 18.15 5.78
N LEU A 130 -9.84 16.81 5.79
CA LEU A 130 -10.53 15.98 4.81
C LEU A 130 -12.05 16.27 4.87
N ALA A 131 -12.63 16.28 6.09
CA ALA A 131 -14.04 16.61 6.28
C ALA A 131 -14.41 17.97 5.66
N LYS A 132 -13.64 19.02 5.95
CA LYS A 132 -13.85 20.36 5.41
C LYS A 132 -13.80 20.34 3.87
N THR A 133 -12.79 19.70 3.29
CA THR A 133 -12.63 19.64 1.82
C THR A 133 -13.79 18.88 1.15
N LEU A 134 -14.29 17.81 1.78
CA LEU A 134 -15.39 17.01 1.23
C LEU A 134 -16.75 17.72 1.34
N VAL A 135 -16.96 18.48 2.43
CA VAL A 135 -18.20 19.25 2.64
C VAL A 135 -18.35 20.40 1.62
N GLU A 136 -17.25 20.98 1.14
CA GLU A 136 -17.23 22.02 0.12
C GLU A 136 -17.85 21.57 -1.22
N GLN A 137 -17.88 20.28 -1.50
CA GLN A 137 -18.32 19.67 -2.76
C GLN A 137 -17.79 20.42 -4.00
N PRO A 138 -16.45 20.51 -4.17
CA PRO A 138 -15.87 21.28 -5.25
C PRO A 138 -16.03 20.58 -6.60
N ASP A 139 -15.96 21.33 -7.72
CA ASP A 139 -16.00 20.76 -9.07
C ASP A 139 -14.74 19.93 -9.38
N ILE A 140 -13.60 20.32 -8.78
CA ILE A 140 -12.34 19.55 -8.82
C ILE A 140 -11.88 19.31 -7.39
N LEU A 141 -11.81 18.06 -6.99
CA LEU A 141 -11.33 17.62 -5.69
C LEU A 141 -9.89 17.10 -5.80
N LEU A 142 -8.96 17.79 -5.13
CA LEU A 142 -7.55 17.42 -5.08
C LEU A 142 -7.25 16.76 -3.73
N LEU A 143 -6.82 15.49 -3.76
CA LEU A 143 -6.53 14.70 -2.57
C LEU A 143 -5.05 14.30 -2.56
N ASP A 144 -4.25 14.92 -1.68
CA ASP A 144 -2.83 14.58 -1.50
C ASP A 144 -2.68 13.65 -0.29
N GLU A 145 -2.44 12.36 -0.55
CA GLU A 145 -2.32 11.26 0.42
C GLU A 145 -3.52 11.17 1.40
N PRO A 146 -4.76 11.07 0.92
CA PRO A 146 -5.95 11.10 1.77
C PRO A 146 -6.06 9.88 2.69
N THR A 147 -5.43 8.77 2.34
CA THR A 147 -5.49 7.49 3.08
C THR A 147 -4.56 7.43 4.28
N ASN A 148 -3.54 8.33 4.36
CA ASN A 148 -2.60 8.35 5.47
C ASN A 148 -3.30 8.65 6.80
N HIS A 149 -2.98 7.88 7.83
CA HIS A 149 -3.57 7.96 9.18
C HIS A 149 -5.08 7.66 9.27
N LEU A 150 -5.69 7.14 8.20
CA LEU A 150 -7.04 6.62 8.22
C LEU A 150 -7.02 5.13 8.53
N ASP A 151 -8.02 4.66 9.27
CA ASP A 151 -8.22 3.22 9.40
C ASP A 151 -8.97 2.65 8.19
N ILE A 152 -8.93 1.33 8.06
CA ILE A 152 -9.45 0.62 6.89
C ILE A 152 -10.93 0.92 6.63
N THR A 153 -11.74 1.04 7.68
CA THR A 153 -13.19 1.30 7.55
C THR A 153 -13.47 2.68 6.97
N VAL A 154 -12.68 3.68 7.36
CA VAL A 154 -12.76 5.04 6.82
C VAL A 154 -12.24 5.09 5.38
N ILE A 155 -11.19 4.32 5.06
CA ILE A 155 -10.66 4.22 3.69
C ILE A 155 -11.71 3.60 2.76
N GLU A 156 -12.38 2.51 3.16
CA GLU A 156 -13.44 1.88 2.37
C GLU A 156 -14.61 2.84 2.12
N TRP A 157 -15.02 3.61 3.14
CA TRP A 157 -16.03 4.64 2.95
C TRP A 157 -15.57 5.74 1.98
N LEU A 158 -14.31 6.20 2.09
CA LEU A 158 -13.76 7.21 1.19
C LEU A 158 -13.69 6.71 -0.26
N GLU A 159 -13.40 5.42 -0.48
CA GLU A 159 -13.47 4.80 -1.81
C GLU A 159 -14.87 4.91 -2.42
N GLU A 160 -15.90 4.56 -1.65
CA GLU A 160 -17.30 4.66 -2.11
C GLU A 160 -17.70 6.11 -2.39
N TYR A 161 -17.27 7.03 -1.52
CA TYR A 161 -17.51 8.46 -1.71
C TYR A 161 -16.87 8.97 -3.00
N VAL A 162 -15.58 8.68 -3.24
CA VAL A 162 -14.85 9.09 -4.45
C VAL A 162 -15.46 8.47 -5.71
N LYS A 163 -15.87 7.19 -5.67
CA LYS A 163 -16.56 6.53 -6.80
C LYS A 163 -17.85 7.25 -7.19
N SER A 164 -18.64 7.61 -6.21
CA SER A 164 -19.95 8.26 -6.41
C SER A 164 -19.86 9.78 -6.66
N TYR A 165 -18.68 10.37 -6.47
CA TYR A 165 -18.48 11.80 -6.61
C TYR A 165 -18.73 12.28 -8.05
N SER A 166 -19.58 13.30 -8.25
CA SER A 166 -19.96 13.80 -9.57
C SER A 166 -18.89 14.67 -10.23
N GLY A 167 -18.10 15.40 -9.43
CA GLY A 167 -16.99 16.25 -9.89
C GLY A 167 -15.77 15.45 -10.33
N ALA A 168 -14.75 16.16 -10.80
CA ALA A 168 -13.45 15.56 -11.08
C ALA A 168 -12.67 15.33 -9.78
N VAL A 169 -11.91 14.25 -9.72
CA VAL A 169 -11.00 13.95 -8.60
C VAL A 169 -9.59 13.73 -9.16
N VAL A 170 -8.61 14.40 -8.56
CA VAL A 170 -7.19 14.09 -8.78
C VAL A 170 -6.61 13.67 -7.45
N CYS A 171 -6.14 12.44 -7.34
CA CYS A 171 -5.62 11.90 -6.09
C CYS A 171 -4.17 11.44 -6.23
N ILE A 172 -3.37 11.73 -5.21
CA ILE A 172 -2.09 11.08 -4.92
C ILE A 172 -2.37 10.14 -3.76
N SER A 173 -2.04 8.88 -3.89
CA SER A 173 -2.10 7.92 -2.79
C SER A 173 -1.04 6.84 -3.00
N HIS A 174 -0.61 6.20 -1.94
CA HIS A 174 0.26 5.03 -1.97
C HIS A 174 -0.51 3.73 -1.68
N ASP A 175 -1.79 3.82 -1.31
CA ASP A 175 -2.70 2.67 -1.18
C ASP A 175 -3.13 2.18 -2.57
N ARG A 176 -2.59 1.05 -3.02
CA ARG A 176 -2.89 0.44 -4.33
C ARG A 176 -4.37 0.08 -4.47
N ALA A 177 -4.97 -0.51 -3.45
CA ALA A 177 -6.37 -0.90 -3.48
C ALA A 177 -7.29 0.32 -3.63
N PHE A 178 -6.99 1.42 -2.94
CA PHE A 178 -7.69 2.68 -3.09
C PHE A 178 -7.58 3.22 -4.52
N GLN A 179 -6.36 3.23 -5.09
CA GLN A 179 -6.13 3.70 -6.46
C GLN A 179 -6.87 2.85 -7.50
N GLU A 180 -6.79 1.52 -7.38
CA GLU A 180 -7.46 0.58 -8.29
C GLU A 180 -8.99 0.72 -8.25
N ASN A 181 -9.53 0.90 -7.04
CA ASN A 181 -10.96 0.97 -6.83
C ASN A 181 -11.58 2.31 -7.24
N THR A 182 -10.82 3.41 -7.17
CA THR A 182 -11.40 4.76 -7.30
C THR A 182 -11.08 5.45 -8.62
N THR A 183 -10.04 5.03 -9.37
CA THR A 183 -9.55 5.80 -10.50
C THR A 183 -9.82 5.16 -11.85
N ASN A 184 -10.10 6.02 -12.85
CA ASN A 184 -10.33 5.62 -14.25
C ASN A 184 -9.25 6.12 -15.21
N LYS A 185 -8.36 7.01 -14.74
CA LYS A 185 -7.23 7.54 -15.51
C LYS A 185 -5.98 7.57 -14.63
N VAL A 186 -4.80 7.47 -15.26
CA VAL A 186 -3.52 7.60 -14.58
C VAL A 186 -2.68 8.68 -15.23
N TRP A 187 -2.14 9.56 -14.40
CA TRP A 187 -1.10 10.53 -14.74
C TRP A 187 0.19 10.10 -14.05
N TRP A 188 1.20 9.79 -14.85
CA TRP A 188 2.51 9.37 -14.35
C TRP A 188 3.55 10.44 -14.61
N ILE A 189 4.09 11.04 -13.54
CA ILE A 189 5.22 11.98 -13.62
C ILE A 189 6.50 11.17 -13.55
N ASP A 190 7.23 11.16 -14.65
CA ASP A 190 8.55 10.56 -14.75
C ASP A 190 9.53 11.53 -15.41
N ARG A 191 10.66 11.80 -14.74
CA ARG A 191 11.73 12.67 -15.26
C ARG A 191 11.23 14.03 -15.76
N ALA A 192 10.41 14.68 -14.97
CA ALA A 192 9.76 15.97 -15.25
C ALA A 192 8.76 15.97 -16.42
N GLU A 193 8.47 14.83 -17.04
CA GLU A 193 7.45 14.66 -18.09
C GLU A 193 6.20 14.02 -17.54
N LEU A 194 5.01 14.45 -18.01
CA LEU A 194 3.73 13.86 -17.64
C LEU A 194 3.26 12.88 -18.71
N ARG A 195 3.13 11.62 -18.35
CA ARG A 195 2.55 10.57 -19.19
C ARG A 195 1.12 10.28 -18.74
N LYS A 196 0.22 10.02 -19.66
CA LYS A 196 -1.21 9.87 -19.40
C LYS A 196 -1.73 8.54 -19.93
N SER A 197 -2.52 7.84 -19.11
CA SER A 197 -3.28 6.67 -19.51
C SER A 197 -4.77 6.91 -19.25
N ASN A 198 -5.61 6.57 -20.21
CA ASN A 198 -7.06 6.59 -20.08
C ASN A 198 -7.61 5.28 -19.48
N LYS A 199 -6.73 4.41 -19.00
CA LYS A 199 -7.09 3.21 -18.25
C LYS A 199 -6.82 3.47 -16.78
N GLY A 200 -7.67 2.93 -15.88
CA GLY A 200 -7.51 3.07 -14.44
C GLY A 200 -6.21 2.43 -13.93
N PHE A 201 -5.91 2.68 -12.65
CA PHE A 201 -4.65 2.25 -12.02
C PHE A 201 -4.42 0.73 -12.07
N LYS A 202 -5.46 -0.08 -12.11
CA LYS A 202 -5.39 -1.54 -12.28
C LYS A 202 -4.52 -2.00 -13.46
N HIS A 203 -4.36 -1.16 -14.48
CA HIS A 203 -3.54 -1.46 -15.67
C HIS A 203 -2.20 -0.71 -15.66
N TYR A 204 -1.86 -0.02 -14.56
CA TYR A 204 -0.69 0.86 -14.49
C TYR A 204 0.62 0.09 -14.64
N ASP A 205 0.80 -1.03 -13.93
CA ASP A 205 2.05 -1.78 -13.95
C ASP A 205 2.36 -2.32 -15.35
N GLN A 206 1.36 -2.92 -15.99
CA GLN A 206 1.52 -3.38 -17.38
C GLN A 206 1.83 -2.24 -18.34
N TRP A 207 1.13 -1.12 -18.23
CA TRP A 207 1.36 0.05 -19.07
C TRP A 207 2.75 0.66 -18.83
N ARG A 208 3.22 0.72 -17.59
CA ARG A 208 4.57 1.15 -17.21
C ARG A 208 5.64 0.25 -17.82
N GLU A 209 5.47 -1.06 -17.74
CA GLU A 209 6.39 -2.03 -18.33
C GLU A 209 6.47 -1.92 -19.85
N GLU A 210 5.34 -1.74 -20.52
CA GLU A 210 5.27 -1.53 -21.97
C GLU A 210 6.09 -0.28 -22.38
N ILE A 211 5.91 0.85 -21.68
CA ILE A 211 6.67 2.09 -21.94
C ILE A 211 8.17 1.89 -21.73
N ILE A 212 8.56 1.25 -20.61
CA ILE A 212 9.99 0.98 -20.33
C ILE A 212 10.59 0.07 -21.41
N ALA A 213 9.86 -0.96 -21.83
CA ALA A 213 10.31 -1.86 -22.89
C ALA A 213 10.47 -1.14 -24.23
N GLU A 214 9.56 -0.23 -24.60
CA GLU A 214 9.67 0.61 -25.79
C GLU A 214 10.89 1.55 -25.73
N GLU A 215 11.13 2.18 -24.58
CA GLU A 215 12.32 3.02 -24.37
C GLU A 215 13.62 2.21 -24.51
N GLU A 216 13.67 1.00 -23.95
CA GLU A 216 14.83 0.11 -24.08
C GLU A 216 15.04 -0.34 -25.53
N ALA A 217 13.96 -0.69 -26.23
CA ALA A 217 14.05 -1.06 -27.64
C ALA A 217 14.56 0.10 -28.49
N THR A 218 14.12 1.31 -28.21
CA THR A 218 14.57 2.54 -28.85
C THR A 218 16.05 2.80 -28.57
N LEU A 219 16.48 2.64 -27.32
CA LEU A 219 17.86 2.77 -26.91
C LEU A 219 18.77 1.75 -27.62
N ARG A 220 18.33 0.47 -27.69
CA ARG A 220 19.08 -0.57 -28.44
C ARG A 220 19.23 -0.23 -29.91
N LYS A 221 18.17 0.31 -30.55
CA LYS A 221 18.22 0.77 -31.96
C LYS A 221 19.22 1.94 -32.13
N MET A 222 19.20 2.92 -31.23
CA MET A 222 20.12 4.06 -31.24
C MET A 222 21.57 3.60 -31.02
N THR A 223 21.82 2.67 -30.12
CA THR A 223 23.16 2.11 -29.86
C THR A 223 23.72 1.41 -31.08
N ARG A 224 22.94 0.52 -31.72
CA ARG A 224 23.32 -0.16 -32.96
C ARG A 224 23.63 0.84 -34.08
N LYS A 225 22.80 1.89 -34.23
CA LYS A 225 23.04 2.94 -35.22
C LYS A 225 24.32 3.70 -34.93
N LEU A 226 24.62 3.98 -33.66
CA LEU A 226 25.88 4.63 -33.27
C LEU A 226 27.10 3.75 -33.59
N GLU A 227 27.02 2.44 -33.33
CA GLU A 227 28.07 1.47 -33.67
C GLU A 227 28.35 1.45 -35.18
N MET A 228 27.30 1.34 -35.99
CA MET A 228 27.43 1.40 -37.46
C MET A 228 28.04 2.71 -37.94
N GLU A 229 27.70 3.85 -37.35
CA GLU A 229 28.29 5.15 -37.72
C GLU A 229 29.74 5.29 -37.24
N LYS A 230 30.12 4.66 -36.11
CA LYS A 230 31.52 4.56 -35.64
C LYS A 230 32.36 3.71 -36.58
N ASP A 231 31.86 2.53 -36.98
CA ASP A 231 32.55 1.63 -37.89
C ASP A 231 32.79 2.31 -39.27
N TRP A 232 31.79 3.08 -39.74
CA TRP A 232 31.96 3.89 -40.94
C TRP A 232 33.05 4.96 -40.79
N LEU A 233 33.22 5.59 -39.64
CA LEU A 233 34.31 6.53 -39.36
C LEU A 233 35.69 5.83 -39.40
N ASN A 234 35.77 4.59 -38.88
CA ASN A 234 37.01 3.82 -38.80
C ASN A 234 37.42 3.25 -40.16
N THR A 235 36.48 2.98 -41.07
CA THR A 235 36.76 2.42 -42.42
C THR A 235 37.23 3.44 -43.46
N GLY A 236 37.42 4.70 -43.08
CA GLY A 236 38.04 5.74 -43.95
C GLY A 236 37.03 6.57 -44.76
N VAL A 237 37.15 7.87 -44.58
CA VAL A 237 36.27 8.87 -45.19
C VAL A 237 36.76 9.26 -46.59
N THR A 238 36.23 8.64 -47.63
CA THR A 238 36.56 9.02 -49.01
C THR A 238 35.81 10.28 -49.48
N ALA A 239 36.55 11.22 -49.99
CA ALA A 239 36.37 12.30 -50.95
C ALA A 239 35.13 13.18 -51.11
N ARG A 240 34.12 13.21 -50.21
CA ARG A 240 33.01 14.19 -50.28
C ARG A 240 32.82 15.00 -48.97
N ARG A 241 33.66 16.03 -48.76
CA ARG A 241 33.77 16.84 -47.54
C ARG A 241 32.43 17.35 -46.95
N LYS A 242 31.54 17.96 -47.76
CA LYS A 242 30.26 18.53 -47.23
C LYS A 242 29.26 17.48 -46.69
N ARG A 243 29.14 16.32 -47.35
CA ARG A 243 28.24 15.25 -46.93
C ARG A 243 28.75 14.56 -45.67
N ASN A 244 30.05 14.46 -45.52
CA ASN A 244 30.72 13.87 -44.36
C ASN A 244 30.65 14.78 -43.13
N GLN A 245 30.72 16.10 -43.26
CA GLN A 245 30.53 17.04 -42.16
C GLN A 245 29.09 16.96 -41.56
N LYS A 246 28.05 16.88 -42.41
CA LYS A 246 26.67 16.72 -41.98
C LYS A 246 26.45 15.38 -41.23
N ARG A 247 27.10 14.31 -41.73
CA ARG A 247 27.02 12.98 -41.08
C ARG A 247 27.76 12.95 -39.76
N LEU A 248 28.91 13.62 -39.64
CA LEU A 248 29.67 13.79 -38.40
C LEU A 248 28.86 14.60 -37.36
N ALA A 249 28.24 15.70 -37.78
CA ALA A 249 27.36 16.48 -36.92
C ALA A 249 26.14 15.65 -36.41
N ASN A 250 25.56 14.80 -37.27
CA ASN A 250 24.48 13.89 -36.88
C ASN A 250 24.98 12.81 -35.91
N LEU A 251 26.20 12.33 -36.04
CA LEU A 251 26.80 11.36 -35.12
C LEU A 251 27.03 11.98 -33.74
N HIS A 252 27.49 13.23 -33.65
CA HIS A 252 27.60 13.94 -32.38
C HIS A 252 26.23 14.10 -31.72
N LYS A 253 25.20 14.54 -32.45
CA LYS A 253 23.82 14.63 -31.95
C LYS A 253 23.29 13.28 -31.48
N LEU A 254 23.54 12.19 -32.21
CA LEU A 254 23.13 10.83 -31.83
C LEU A 254 23.85 10.37 -30.55
N ARG A 255 25.13 10.71 -30.40
CA ARG A 255 25.93 10.39 -29.21
C ARG A 255 25.42 11.12 -27.97
N ASP A 256 25.06 12.39 -28.10
CA ASP A 256 24.53 13.21 -27.02
C ASP A 256 23.11 12.75 -26.62
N SER A 257 22.25 12.47 -27.61
CA SER A 257 20.92 11.92 -27.31
C SER A 257 21.01 10.52 -26.66
N LEU A 258 21.95 9.67 -27.10
CA LEU A 258 22.15 8.35 -26.49
C LEU A 258 22.67 8.45 -25.05
N ARG A 259 23.58 9.39 -24.77
CA ARG A 259 24.05 9.67 -23.40
C ARG A 259 22.89 10.11 -22.49
N THR A 260 22.04 11.00 -22.99
CA THR A 260 20.88 11.51 -22.29
C THR A 260 19.86 10.37 -21.99
N HIS A 261 19.58 9.52 -22.99
CA HIS A 261 18.70 8.36 -22.80
C HIS A 261 19.30 7.29 -21.89
N GLN A 262 20.62 7.02 -21.98
CA GLN A 262 21.27 6.07 -21.06
C GLN A 262 21.28 6.56 -19.61
N ALA A 263 21.51 7.85 -19.37
CA ALA A 263 21.42 8.43 -18.03
C ALA A 263 20.00 8.27 -17.47
N LYS A 264 18.98 8.53 -18.30
CA LYS A 264 17.56 8.38 -17.94
C LYS A 264 17.18 6.95 -17.54
N LEU A 265 17.74 5.90 -18.18
CA LEU A 265 17.41 4.50 -17.90
C LEU A 265 18.22 3.87 -16.76
N ARG A 266 19.39 4.40 -16.43
CA ARG A 266 20.20 3.91 -15.29
C ARG A 266 19.49 4.06 -13.96
N ASP A 267 18.69 5.11 -13.80
CA ASP A 267 17.94 5.39 -12.58
C ASP A 267 16.71 4.47 -12.40
N ALA A 268 16.29 3.76 -13.47
CA ALA A 268 15.12 2.88 -13.47
C ALA A 268 15.41 1.41 -13.09
N LYS A 269 16.66 0.97 -13.11
CA LYS A 269 17.04 -0.45 -12.91
C LYS A 269 17.97 -0.62 -11.71
N THR A 270 17.43 -0.66 -10.52
CA THR A 270 18.19 -1.18 -9.38
C THR A 270 17.45 -2.40 -8.83
N LYS A 271 17.86 -3.62 -9.20
CA LYS A 271 17.44 -4.85 -8.54
C LYS A 271 18.19 -5.00 -7.24
N LEU A 272 17.43 -5.25 -6.18
CA LEU A 272 17.91 -5.47 -4.84
C LEU A 272 18.56 -6.85 -4.67
N GLN A 273 19.67 -6.89 -3.93
CA GLN A 273 20.22 -8.09 -3.34
C GLN A 273 20.69 -7.73 -1.92
N ILE A 274 19.80 -7.90 -0.94
CA ILE A 274 20.13 -7.74 0.47
C ILE A 274 19.80 -9.06 1.16
N GLU A 275 20.81 -9.78 1.62
CA GLU A 275 20.63 -10.90 2.55
C GLU A 275 20.66 -10.35 3.98
N LEU A 276 19.55 -10.50 4.72
CA LEU A 276 19.42 -9.99 6.08
C LEU A 276 20.06 -10.93 7.11
N ASN A 277 20.61 -10.33 8.17
CA ASN A 277 21.33 -11.03 9.24
C ASN A 277 20.41 -11.89 10.12
N GLN A 278 20.80 -13.13 10.40
CA GLN A 278 20.19 -13.95 11.45
C GLN A 278 21.17 -14.78 12.23
N GLU A 279 20.97 -14.86 13.54
CA GLU A 279 21.55 -15.89 14.39
C GLU A 279 20.62 -17.10 14.47
N ALA A 280 21.06 -18.24 13.94
CA ALA A 280 20.32 -19.49 14.03
C ALA A 280 20.49 -20.14 15.40
N LYS A 281 19.48 -20.04 16.29
CA LYS A 281 19.35 -20.92 17.47
C LYS A 281 17.94 -21.50 17.59
N LYS A 282 17.86 -22.75 18.06
CA LYS A 282 16.68 -23.64 18.06
C LYS A 282 15.69 -23.32 19.19
N THR A 283 14.98 -22.19 19.11
CA THR A 283 13.80 -21.98 19.95
C THR A 283 12.55 -21.99 19.07
N GLN A 284 11.57 -22.84 19.40
CA GLN A 284 10.34 -23.00 18.60
C GLN A 284 9.37 -21.82 18.75
N PHE A 285 9.39 -21.11 19.87
CA PHE A 285 8.53 -19.93 20.08
C PHE A 285 9.34 -18.74 20.59
N ILE A 286 8.86 -17.54 20.25
CA ILE A 286 9.52 -16.27 20.53
C ILE A 286 8.86 -15.56 21.70
N ILE A 287 7.53 -15.47 21.68
CA ILE A 287 6.72 -14.84 22.74
C ILE A 287 5.50 -15.70 23.02
N GLU A 288 5.19 -15.87 24.30
CA GLU A 288 3.95 -16.46 24.76
C GLU A 288 3.27 -15.50 25.74
N ALA A 289 2.07 -15.08 25.40
CA ALA A 289 1.18 -14.28 26.25
C ALA A 289 0.03 -15.16 26.71
N GLU A 290 -0.23 -15.23 28.01
CA GLU A 290 -1.26 -16.05 28.63
C GLU A 290 -2.27 -15.14 29.36
N ASN A 291 -3.52 -15.12 28.90
CA ASN A 291 -4.67 -14.41 29.50
C ASN A 291 -4.36 -12.95 29.87
N ILE A 292 -3.68 -12.23 28.96
CA ILE A 292 -3.33 -10.85 29.20
C ILE A 292 -4.54 -9.92 29.07
N SER A 293 -4.66 -8.98 30.02
CA SER A 293 -5.68 -7.92 30.03
C SER A 293 -5.00 -6.56 30.26
N PHE A 294 -5.51 -5.53 29.60
CA PHE A 294 -5.01 -4.17 29.79
C PHE A 294 -6.10 -3.12 29.63
N ASN A 295 -6.09 -2.11 30.51
CA ASN A 295 -6.96 -0.94 30.45
C ASN A 295 -6.16 0.32 30.80
N TYR A 296 -6.60 1.47 30.28
CA TYR A 296 -6.17 2.80 30.71
C TYR A 296 -7.31 3.41 31.54
N GLU A 297 -7.11 3.54 32.84
CA GLU A 297 -8.08 4.13 33.79
C GLU A 297 -9.54 3.73 33.57
N ILE A 298 -10.21 4.37 32.60
CA ILE A 298 -11.66 4.16 32.29
C ILE A 298 -11.87 3.32 31.03
N LYS A 299 -10.85 3.25 30.13
CA LYS A 299 -10.99 2.58 28.82
C LYS A 299 -10.37 1.18 28.84
N ASN A 300 -11.21 0.15 28.77
CA ASN A 300 -10.75 -1.21 28.50
C ASN A 300 -10.21 -1.29 27.06
N ILE A 301 -8.99 -1.81 26.90
CA ILE A 301 -8.35 -1.97 25.59
C ILE A 301 -8.57 -3.40 25.10
N PHE A 302 -8.20 -4.39 25.90
CA PHE A 302 -8.51 -5.80 25.63
C PHE A 302 -8.45 -6.61 26.93
N HIS A 303 -9.14 -7.74 26.94
CA HIS A 303 -9.18 -8.64 28.08
C HIS A 303 -9.06 -10.09 27.63
N ASN A 304 -8.48 -10.89 28.51
CA ASN A 304 -8.33 -12.35 28.39
C ASN A 304 -7.74 -12.80 27.02
N PHE A 305 -6.71 -12.09 26.53
CA PHE A 305 -6.08 -12.44 25.28
C PHE A 305 -4.89 -13.38 25.50
N SER A 306 -4.88 -14.52 24.80
CA SER A 306 -3.79 -15.49 24.82
C SER A 306 -3.23 -15.67 23.43
N PHE A 307 -1.91 -15.61 23.30
CA PHE A 307 -1.26 -15.58 22.01
C PHE A 307 0.16 -16.14 22.06
N LYS A 308 0.53 -16.93 21.05
CA LYS A 308 1.87 -17.48 20.89
C LYS A 308 2.46 -17.11 19.55
N VAL A 309 3.65 -16.53 19.58
CA VAL A 309 4.43 -16.18 18.39
C VAL A 309 5.49 -17.26 18.16
N LYS A 310 5.43 -17.91 17.01
CA LYS A 310 6.43 -18.91 16.59
C LYS A 310 7.54 -18.24 15.77
N LYS A 311 8.70 -18.88 15.75
CA LYS A 311 9.83 -18.41 14.94
C LYS A 311 9.48 -18.45 13.45
N GLY A 312 9.75 -17.35 12.73
CA GLY A 312 9.52 -17.23 11.29
C GLY A 312 8.09 -16.88 10.90
N GLU A 313 7.17 -16.69 11.87
CA GLU A 313 5.83 -16.18 11.56
C GLU A 313 5.88 -14.72 11.12
N LYS A 314 5.05 -14.37 10.13
CA LYS A 314 4.82 -13.00 9.68
C LYS A 314 3.39 -12.61 10.06
N ILE A 315 3.26 -11.72 11.04
CA ILE A 315 2.01 -11.41 11.73
C ILE A 315 1.61 -9.98 11.41
N GLY A 316 0.39 -9.78 10.87
CA GLY A 316 -0.22 -8.48 10.69
C GLY A 316 -1.10 -8.10 11.88
N ILE A 317 -1.17 -6.83 12.22
CA ILE A 317 -2.09 -6.29 13.23
C ILE A 317 -3.01 -5.30 12.55
N ILE A 318 -4.32 -5.58 12.57
CA ILE A 318 -5.37 -4.77 11.96
C ILE A 318 -6.35 -4.30 13.04
N GLY A 319 -6.84 -3.08 12.91
CA GLY A 319 -7.90 -2.55 13.77
C GLY A 319 -8.02 -1.04 13.70
N PRO A 320 -9.12 -0.47 14.22
CA PRO A 320 -9.36 0.96 14.23
C PRO A 320 -8.25 1.75 14.94
N ASN A 321 -8.15 3.04 14.62
CA ASN A 321 -7.22 3.91 15.33
C ASN A 321 -7.64 4.06 16.80
N GLY A 322 -6.66 3.96 17.71
CA GLY A 322 -6.91 3.98 19.17
C GLY A 322 -7.52 2.69 19.74
N SER A 323 -7.52 1.57 18.99
CA SER A 323 -7.95 0.25 19.47
C SER A 323 -6.95 -0.42 20.41
N GLY A 324 -5.70 0.08 20.48
CA GLY A 324 -4.67 -0.47 21.36
C GLY A 324 -3.58 -1.28 20.65
N LYS A 325 -3.43 -1.17 19.33
CA LYS A 325 -2.39 -1.85 18.54
C LYS A 325 -0.98 -1.61 19.11
N SER A 326 -0.57 -0.35 19.23
CA SER A 326 0.74 0.00 19.81
C SER A 326 0.84 -0.35 21.30
N THR A 327 -0.28 -0.36 22.04
CA THR A 327 -0.31 -0.83 23.44
C THR A 327 0.00 -2.33 23.52
N LEU A 328 -0.58 -3.14 22.64
CA LEU A 328 -0.27 -4.57 22.56
C LEU A 328 1.22 -4.80 22.27
N ILE A 329 1.79 -4.06 21.31
CA ILE A 329 3.22 -4.13 21.01
C ILE A 329 4.05 -3.81 22.26
N LYS A 330 3.78 -2.70 22.94
CA LYS A 330 4.50 -2.30 24.18
C LYS A 330 4.39 -3.33 25.30
N ILE A 331 3.27 -4.04 25.37
CA ILE A 331 3.09 -5.14 26.32
C ILE A 331 3.91 -6.36 25.89
N LEU A 332 3.89 -6.72 24.61
CA LEU A 332 4.67 -7.83 24.07
C LEU A 332 6.18 -7.59 24.15
N THR A 333 6.64 -6.33 24.03
CA THR A 333 8.05 -5.93 24.23
C THR A 333 8.45 -5.78 25.68
N LYS A 334 7.51 -5.90 26.63
CA LYS A 334 7.68 -5.66 28.09
C LYS A 334 8.01 -4.21 28.46
N GLU A 335 7.71 -3.25 27.60
CA GLU A 335 7.74 -1.83 27.94
C GLU A 335 6.58 -1.44 28.85
N LEU A 336 5.43 -2.13 28.71
CA LEU A 336 4.29 -2.04 29.60
C LEU A 336 3.99 -3.41 30.23
N THR A 337 3.62 -3.39 31.52
CA THR A 337 3.20 -4.60 32.23
C THR A 337 1.70 -4.79 32.05
N PRO A 338 1.20 -5.98 31.67
CA PRO A 338 -0.22 -6.26 31.64
C PRO A 338 -0.80 -6.20 33.07
N ILE A 339 -2.08 -5.84 33.20
CA ILE A 339 -2.77 -5.81 34.49
C ILE A 339 -3.04 -7.23 34.97
N GLU A 340 -3.42 -8.11 34.06
CA GLU A 340 -3.62 -9.53 34.31
C GLU A 340 -2.86 -10.36 33.29
N GLY A 341 -2.57 -11.60 33.65
CA GLY A 341 -1.88 -12.55 32.79
C GLY A 341 -0.37 -12.47 32.90
N LYS A 342 0.33 -13.19 32.01
CA LYS A 342 1.79 -13.30 32.01
C LYS A 342 2.33 -13.32 30.58
N ILE A 343 3.55 -12.75 30.42
CA ILE A 343 4.28 -12.78 29.17
C ILE A 343 5.62 -13.48 29.40
N LYS A 344 5.86 -14.51 28.58
CA LYS A 344 7.11 -15.24 28.55
C LYS A 344 7.82 -14.94 27.23
N HIS A 345 9.08 -14.52 27.32
CA HIS A 345 9.96 -14.38 26.17
C HIS A 345 10.80 -15.65 26.01
N GLY A 346 11.02 -16.05 24.77
CA GLY A 346 11.95 -17.11 24.44
C GLY A 346 13.40 -16.75 24.81
N THR A 347 14.24 -17.73 24.91
CA THR A 347 15.68 -17.52 25.16
C THR A 347 16.32 -16.84 23.95
N ASN A 348 17.19 -15.85 24.20
CA ASN A 348 17.90 -15.06 23.18
C ASN A 348 16.98 -14.24 22.24
N LEU A 349 15.91 -13.69 22.76
CA LEU A 349 15.06 -12.77 22.01
C LEU A 349 15.77 -11.42 21.82
N ALA A 350 16.02 -11.05 20.57
CA ALA A 350 16.54 -9.75 20.16
C ALA A 350 15.44 -9.04 19.37
N ILE A 351 14.81 -8.03 20.00
CA ILE A 351 13.72 -7.26 19.42
C ILE A 351 14.29 -6.02 18.75
N THR A 352 13.90 -5.79 17.51
CA THR A 352 14.09 -4.50 16.84
C THR A 352 12.71 -3.90 16.59
N TYR A 353 12.46 -2.73 17.18
CA TYR A 353 11.19 -2.02 17.05
C TYR A 353 11.37 -0.76 16.22
N PHE A 354 10.63 -0.67 15.13
CA PHE A 354 10.53 0.51 14.30
C PHE A 354 9.24 1.25 14.67
N ASP A 355 9.39 2.43 15.32
CA ASP A 355 8.28 3.26 15.79
C ASP A 355 7.90 4.33 14.77
N GLN A 356 6.61 4.58 14.64
CA GLN A 356 6.01 5.60 13.79
C GLN A 356 6.53 7.02 14.10
N TYR A 357 6.86 7.33 15.34
CA TYR A 357 7.20 8.70 15.77
C TYR A 357 8.63 9.17 15.45
N ARG A 358 9.46 8.36 14.81
CA ARG A 358 10.78 8.76 14.25
C ARG A 358 11.71 9.52 15.20
N THR A 359 11.60 9.28 16.49
CA THR A 359 12.33 10.04 17.52
C THR A 359 13.85 9.79 17.53
N GLU A 360 14.33 8.80 16.77
CA GLU A 360 15.71 8.32 16.87
C GLU A 360 16.71 8.92 15.87
N LEU A 361 16.29 9.78 14.94
CA LEU A 361 17.22 10.40 13.99
C LEU A 361 17.77 11.71 14.54
N ASN A 362 19.08 11.74 14.81
CA ASN A 362 19.75 12.99 15.13
C ASN A 362 19.91 13.84 13.86
N LYS A 363 19.20 14.96 13.80
CA LYS A 363 19.16 15.86 12.63
C LYS A 363 20.52 16.46 12.27
N GLU A 364 21.46 16.54 13.22
CA GLU A 364 22.80 17.07 13.00
C GLU A 364 23.79 16.03 12.45
N HIS A 365 23.47 14.74 12.56
CA HIS A 365 24.31 13.69 12.02
C HIS A 365 24.22 13.66 10.49
N SER A 366 25.30 13.20 9.85
CA SER A 366 25.24 12.82 8.44
C SER A 366 24.48 11.49 8.27
N ILE A 367 23.94 11.26 7.07
CA ILE A 367 23.28 10.01 6.70
C ILE A 367 24.23 8.82 6.97
N LYS A 368 25.50 8.96 6.55
CA LYS A 368 26.56 7.97 6.79
C LYS A 368 26.78 7.71 8.29
N LEU A 369 26.91 8.74 9.11
CA LEU A 369 27.14 8.60 10.56
C LEU A 369 25.95 7.92 11.26
N THR A 370 24.74 8.11 10.75
CA THR A 370 23.53 7.46 11.27
C THR A 370 23.57 5.95 11.11
N LEU A 371 24.13 5.45 10.01
CA LEU A 371 24.25 4.01 9.72
C LEU A 371 25.55 3.40 10.26
N CYS A 372 26.63 4.19 10.33
CA CYS A 372 27.94 3.78 10.80
C CYS A 372 28.37 4.66 12.00
N PRO A 373 27.76 4.53 13.18
CA PRO A 373 28.02 5.40 14.33
C PRO A 373 29.44 5.28 14.87
N ASN A 374 30.10 4.13 14.66
CA ASN A 374 31.48 3.89 15.08
C ASN A 374 32.52 4.38 14.06
N GLY A 375 32.08 5.10 13.01
CA GLY A 375 32.93 5.53 11.90
C GLY A 375 33.14 4.41 10.85
N GLY A 376 33.85 4.78 9.76
CA GLY A 376 34.07 3.86 8.65
C GLY A 376 33.01 4.00 7.54
N ASP A 377 33.20 3.21 6.49
CA ASP A 377 32.37 3.23 5.26
C ASP A 377 31.69 1.89 4.98
N GLN A 378 31.78 0.95 5.94
CA GLN A 378 31.35 -0.43 5.74
C GLN A 378 30.25 -0.82 6.73
N ILE A 379 29.22 -1.46 6.20
CA ILE A 379 28.12 -2.06 6.95
C ILE A 379 28.30 -3.58 6.91
N PHE A 380 28.21 -4.21 8.09
CA PHE A 380 28.33 -5.66 8.23
C PHE A 380 26.94 -6.28 8.17
N LEU A 381 26.66 -6.99 7.09
CA LEU A 381 25.45 -7.77 6.90
C LEU A 381 25.84 -9.26 6.95
N LYS A 382 25.10 -10.09 7.68
CA LYS A 382 25.24 -11.55 7.91
C LYS A 382 26.55 -12.24 7.44
N ASN A 383 26.84 -12.21 6.14
CA ASN A 383 28.01 -12.84 5.52
C ASN A 383 28.78 -11.93 4.57
N GLN A 384 28.38 -10.68 4.48
CA GLN A 384 28.94 -9.74 3.51
C GLN A 384 29.23 -8.40 4.17
N THR A 385 30.35 -7.83 3.83
CA THR A 385 30.66 -6.45 4.16
C THR A 385 30.32 -5.59 2.94
N MET A 386 29.45 -4.60 3.12
CA MET A 386 28.99 -3.74 2.05
C MET A 386 29.35 -2.29 2.35
N HIS A 387 29.80 -1.55 1.34
CA HIS A 387 30.01 -0.11 1.48
C HIS A 387 28.69 0.62 1.72
N VAL A 388 28.65 1.59 2.65
CA VAL A 388 27.45 2.32 3.06
C VAL A 388 26.70 2.94 1.87
N ALA A 389 27.41 3.45 0.87
CA ALA A 389 26.79 4.00 -0.33
C ALA A 389 26.06 2.93 -1.17
N ALA A 390 26.62 1.72 -1.25
CA ALA A 390 25.99 0.61 -1.96
C ALA A 390 24.75 0.11 -1.20
N TYR A 391 24.81 0.07 0.13
CA TYR A 391 23.68 -0.26 0.99
C TYR A 391 22.54 0.76 0.84
N LEU A 392 22.85 2.05 0.95
CA LEU A 392 21.87 3.15 0.80
C LEU A 392 21.24 3.21 -0.59
N LYS A 393 21.99 2.80 -1.62
CA LYS A 393 21.44 2.69 -2.97
C LYS A 393 20.25 1.71 -3.03
N ASN A 394 20.27 0.64 -2.23
CA ASN A 394 19.15 -0.30 -2.13
C ASN A 394 17.90 0.36 -1.52
N PHE A 395 18.06 1.42 -0.72
CA PHE A 395 16.99 2.26 -0.17
C PHE A 395 16.73 3.51 -1.02
N MET A 396 17.14 3.49 -2.29
CA MET A 396 16.92 4.56 -3.27
C MET A 396 17.55 5.90 -2.91
N PHE A 397 18.63 5.90 -2.12
CA PHE A 397 19.43 7.11 -1.88
C PHE A 397 20.45 7.35 -3.00
N ASP A 398 20.63 8.62 -3.37
CA ASP A 398 21.73 9.02 -4.23
C ASP A 398 23.06 8.91 -3.46
N PRO A 399 24.05 8.17 -3.97
CA PRO A 399 25.36 8.08 -3.31
C PRO A 399 26.05 9.42 -3.03
N ARG A 400 25.66 10.50 -3.71
CA ARG A 400 26.25 11.83 -3.53
C ARG A 400 25.84 12.50 -2.23
N ILE A 401 24.65 12.19 -1.68
CA ILE A 401 24.11 12.84 -0.47
C ILE A 401 24.47 12.13 0.84
N ILE A 402 25.25 11.06 0.81
CA ILE A 402 25.58 10.25 2.01
C ILE A 402 26.25 11.05 3.14
N ASN A 403 26.92 12.15 2.81
CA ASN A 403 27.56 13.03 3.76
C ASN A 403 26.67 14.22 4.19
N ASP A 404 25.49 14.37 3.58
CA ASP A 404 24.56 15.43 3.92
C ASP A 404 23.93 15.17 5.30
N LYS A 405 23.48 16.23 5.95
CA LYS A 405 22.82 16.12 7.27
C LYS A 405 21.43 15.50 7.11
N VAL A 406 21.04 14.74 8.11
CA VAL A 406 19.67 14.16 8.20
C VAL A 406 18.60 15.26 8.16
N SER A 407 18.90 16.47 8.64
CA SER A 407 17.97 17.61 8.60
C SER A 407 17.58 18.05 7.19
N THR A 408 18.34 17.68 6.15
CA THR A 408 18.04 18.04 4.75
C THR A 408 17.10 17.04 4.06
N LEU A 409 16.82 15.91 4.70
CA LEU A 409 15.98 14.85 4.15
C LEU A 409 14.48 15.22 4.21
N SER A 410 13.75 14.86 3.17
CA SER A 410 12.29 14.83 3.19
C SER A 410 11.77 13.77 4.18
N GLY A 411 10.50 13.88 4.57
CA GLY A 411 9.86 12.91 5.47
C GLY A 411 9.99 11.46 4.98
N GLY A 412 9.75 11.21 3.70
CA GLY A 412 9.89 9.88 3.11
C GLY A 412 11.34 9.38 3.07
N GLU A 413 12.31 10.27 2.81
CA GLU A 413 13.74 9.90 2.87
C GLU A 413 14.18 9.59 4.29
N ALA A 414 13.75 10.38 5.27
CA ALA A 414 14.02 10.11 6.68
C ALA A 414 13.43 8.75 7.11
N ASN A 415 12.24 8.40 6.64
CA ASN A 415 11.62 7.10 6.89
C ASN A 415 12.43 5.95 6.28
N ARG A 416 12.85 6.08 5.01
CA ARG A 416 13.74 5.10 4.36
C ARG A 416 15.08 4.93 5.10
N LEU A 417 15.66 6.02 5.62
CA LEU A 417 16.90 5.96 6.40
C LEU A 417 16.70 5.21 7.72
N LEU A 418 15.58 5.44 8.41
CA LEU A 418 15.21 4.69 9.63
C LEU A 418 15.02 3.21 9.36
N LEU A 419 14.31 2.87 8.28
CA LEU A 419 14.17 1.48 7.83
C LEU A 419 15.52 0.84 7.50
N ALA A 420 16.38 1.57 6.77
CA ALA A 420 17.73 1.12 6.48
C ALA A 420 18.52 0.83 7.77
N LYS A 421 18.43 1.72 8.77
CA LYS A 421 19.08 1.53 10.07
C LYS A 421 18.53 0.30 10.81
N ALA A 422 17.22 0.13 10.87
CA ALA A 422 16.58 -1.01 11.53
C ALA A 422 16.95 -2.35 10.88
N LEU A 423 17.11 -2.37 9.55
CA LEU A 423 17.40 -3.57 8.78
C LEU A 423 18.90 -3.95 8.72
N ILE A 424 19.82 -3.12 9.22
CA ILE A 424 21.24 -3.52 9.41
C ILE A 424 21.35 -4.64 10.43
N SER A 425 20.58 -4.56 11.52
CA SER A 425 20.58 -5.58 12.60
C SER A 425 19.15 -5.81 13.09
N PRO A 426 18.32 -6.52 12.30
CA PRO A 426 16.89 -6.64 12.55
C PRO A 426 16.55 -7.56 13.73
N GLY A 427 17.55 -8.09 14.46
CA GLY A 427 17.31 -9.06 15.53
C GLY A 427 16.72 -10.37 15.00
N ASN A 428 16.04 -11.11 15.88
CA ASN A 428 15.27 -12.30 15.49
C ASN A 428 13.75 -12.06 15.59
N PHE A 429 13.34 -10.90 16.09
CA PHE A 429 11.96 -10.43 16.10
C PHE A 429 11.91 -8.93 15.71
N LEU A 430 11.43 -8.68 14.51
CA LEU A 430 11.29 -7.34 13.93
C LEU A 430 9.84 -6.89 14.06
N ILE A 431 9.63 -5.73 14.67
CA ILE A 431 8.32 -5.10 14.81
C ILE A 431 8.34 -3.80 14.01
N LEU A 432 7.37 -3.64 13.12
CA LEU A 432 7.20 -2.45 12.29
C LEU A 432 5.83 -1.83 12.56
N ASP A 433 5.81 -0.60 13.05
CA ASP A 433 4.58 0.17 13.29
C ASP A 433 4.41 1.21 12.19
N GLU A 434 3.42 0.99 11.30
CA GLU A 434 3.10 1.80 10.13
C GLU A 434 4.31 2.09 9.22
N PRO A 435 5.08 1.08 8.78
CA PRO A 435 6.26 1.29 7.97
C PRO A 435 5.97 1.81 6.56
N THR A 436 4.74 1.68 6.11
CA THR A 436 4.27 2.05 4.77
C THR A 436 3.99 3.54 4.61
N ASN A 437 3.82 4.27 5.72
CA ASN A 437 3.53 5.70 5.70
C ASN A 437 4.66 6.50 5.04
N ASP A 438 4.29 7.46 4.18
CA ASP A 438 5.19 8.35 3.44
C ASP A 438 6.17 7.65 2.47
N LEU A 439 6.02 6.36 2.18
CA LEU A 439 6.79 5.64 1.17
C LEU A 439 6.07 5.73 -0.18
N ASP A 440 6.80 5.96 -1.25
CA ASP A 440 6.28 5.86 -2.61
C ASP A 440 6.17 4.40 -3.06
N THR A 441 5.45 4.15 -4.14
CA THR A 441 5.19 2.80 -4.66
C THR A 441 6.47 2.00 -4.89
N ASP A 442 7.53 2.64 -5.42
CA ASP A 442 8.81 1.97 -5.64
C ASP A 442 9.48 1.59 -4.30
N SER A 443 9.38 2.45 -3.27
CA SER A 443 9.90 2.18 -1.93
C SER A 443 9.11 1.11 -1.19
N LEU A 444 7.79 1.04 -1.40
CA LEU A 444 6.93 -0.02 -0.86
C LEU A 444 7.28 -1.38 -1.47
N GLU A 445 7.45 -1.46 -2.79
CA GLU A 445 7.88 -2.71 -3.45
C GLU A 445 9.25 -3.17 -2.94
N MET A 446 10.21 -2.23 -2.81
CA MET A 446 11.51 -2.52 -2.21
C MET A 446 11.36 -3.10 -0.80
N LEU A 447 10.54 -2.47 0.06
CA LEU A 447 10.34 -2.92 1.43
C LEU A 447 9.71 -4.32 1.47
N LEU A 448 8.74 -4.59 0.60
CA LEU A 448 8.13 -5.90 0.44
C LEU A 448 9.15 -6.97 0.07
N GLU A 449 10.02 -6.70 -0.93
CA GLU A 449 11.07 -7.64 -1.34
C GLU A 449 12.02 -7.97 -0.17
N ILE A 450 12.50 -6.94 0.55
CA ILE A 450 13.39 -7.12 1.71
C ILE A 450 12.72 -7.94 2.83
N LEU A 451 11.46 -7.61 3.16
CA LEU A 451 10.73 -8.29 4.24
C LEU A 451 10.25 -9.70 3.85
N ALA A 452 10.03 -9.94 2.55
CA ALA A 452 9.72 -11.27 2.05
C ALA A 452 10.90 -12.24 2.24
N GLU A 453 12.13 -11.76 2.01
CA GLU A 453 13.38 -12.53 2.21
C GLU A 453 13.83 -12.61 3.68
N TYR A 454 13.19 -11.85 4.58
CA TYR A 454 13.52 -11.91 6.00
C TYR A 454 13.02 -13.20 6.63
N ASP A 455 13.96 -14.06 7.05
CA ASP A 455 13.66 -15.36 7.69
C ASP A 455 13.28 -15.24 9.19
N GLY A 456 13.44 -14.06 9.83
CA GLY A 456 13.06 -13.82 11.23
C GLY A 456 11.55 -13.77 11.41
N THR A 457 11.15 -13.57 12.65
CA THR A 457 9.75 -13.34 12.97
C THR A 457 9.44 -11.87 12.78
N LEU A 458 8.33 -11.59 12.14
CA LEU A 458 7.91 -10.26 11.76
C LEU A 458 6.52 -9.95 12.35
N MET A 459 6.38 -8.78 12.94
CA MET A 459 5.08 -8.26 13.37
C MET A 459 4.89 -6.87 12.78
N ILE A 460 3.78 -6.65 12.08
CA ILE A 460 3.53 -5.42 11.34
C ILE A 460 2.17 -4.84 11.69
N VAL A 461 2.14 -3.57 12.05
CA VAL A 461 0.93 -2.76 12.04
C VAL A 461 0.92 -1.98 10.74
N SER A 462 -0.10 -2.14 9.93
CA SER A 462 -0.28 -1.35 8.71
C SER A 462 -1.75 -1.24 8.33
N HIS A 463 -2.09 -0.15 7.65
CA HIS A 463 -3.38 0.07 7.02
C HIS A 463 -3.33 -0.20 5.50
N ASP A 464 -2.16 -0.53 4.96
CA ASP A 464 -1.97 -0.91 3.57
C ASP A 464 -2.38 -2.37 3.35
N ARG A 465 -3.47 -2.56 2.64
CA ARG A 465 -4.12 -3.86 2.41
C ARG A 465 -3.30 -4.78 1.49
N ASP A 466 -2.72 -4.24 0.42
CA ASP A 466 -1.87 -4.99 -0.51
C ASP A 466 -0.57 -5.44 0.17
N PHE A 467 0.02 -4.54 0.97
CA PHE A 467 1.21 -4.84 1.75
C PHE A 467 1.00 -5.99 2.74
N LEU A 468 -0.12 -5.96 3.48
CA LEU A 468 -0.47 -7.03 4.41
C LEU A 468 -0.75 -8.34 3.68
N GLU A 469 -1.56 -8.32 2.59
CA GLU A 469 -1.90 -9.53 1.84
C GLU A 469 -0.67 -10.26 1.30
N ARG A 470 0.31 -9.51 0.79
CA ARG A 470 1.51 -10.09 0.17
C ARG A 470 2.56 -10.58 1.16
N LEU A 471 2.51 -10.12 2.40
CA LEU A 471 3.60 -10.35 3.36
C LEU A 471 3.20 -11.21 4.56
N VAL A 472 1.98 -11.07 5.10
CA VAL A 472 1.60 -11.71 6.35
C VAL A 472 0.97 -13.09 6.13
N THR A 473 1.19 -13.98 7.10
CA THR A 473 0.62 -15.33 7.11
C THR A 473 -0.41 -15.53 8.22
N ARG A 474 -0.53 -14.56 9.11
CA ARG A 474 -1.42 -14.58 10.27
C ARG A 474 -1.77 -13.16 10.66
N THR A 475 -3.01 -12.90 11.02
CA THR A 475 -3.52 -11.54 11.28
C THR A 475 -4.20 -11.48 12.64
N LEU A 476 -3.82 -10.49 13.46
CA LEU A 476 -4.49 -10.13 14.71
C LEU A 476 -5.44 -8.98 14.46
N VAL A 477 -6.72 -9.20 14.67
CA VAL A 477 -7.78 -8.23 14.39
C VAL A 477 -8.37 -7.70 15.69
N PHE A 478 -8.30 -6.39 15.89
CA PHE A 478 -8.96 -5.72 17.01
C PHE A 478 -10.44 -5.47 16.69
N THR A 479 -11.33 -6.16 17.41
CA THR A 479 -12.78 -6.00 17.32
C THR A 479 -13.32 -5.53 18.66
N GLY A 480 -13.52 -4.20 18.79
CA GLY A 480 -13.90 -3.61 20.08
C GLY A 480 -12.85 -3.86 21.17
N ASN A 481 -13.23 -4.59 22.23
CA ASN A 481 -12.34 -4.92 23.36
C ASN A 481 -11.76 -6.35 23.27
N THR A 482 -11.87 -7.01 22.12
CA THR A 482 -11.34 -8.36 21.90
C THR A 482 -10.35 -8.34 20.73
N ILE A 483 -9.44 -9.31 20.75
CA ILE A 483 -8.48 -9.51 19.66
C ILE A 483 -8.75 -10.91 19.09
N VAL A 484 -9.06 -10.97 17.81
CA VAL A 484 -9.29 -12.21 17.08
C VAL A 484 -8.01 -12.57 16.33
N ASP A 485 -7.63 -13.83 16.40
CA ASP A 485 -6.42 -14.38 15.79
C ASP A 485 -6.83 -15.22 14.57
N LEU A 486 -6.47 -14.77 13.38
CA LEU A 486 -6.83 -15.37 12.11
C LEU A 486 -5.57 -15.85 11.37
N TYR A 487 -5.64 -17.06 10.79
CA TYR A 487 -4.63 -17.50 9.84
C TYR A 487 -4.99 -16.99 8.45
N GLY A 488 -4.05 -16.30 7.81
CA GLY A 488 -4.21 -15.71 6.49
C GLY A 488 -3.90 -14.21 6.45
N GLY A 489 -4.07 -13.63 5.27
CA GLY A 489 -3.83 -12.22 4.98
C GLY A 489 -5.06 -11.33 5.18
N TYR A 490 -5.05 -10.20 4.46
CA TYR A 490 -6.14 -9.23 4.52
C TYR A 490 -7.44 -9.74 3.87
N GLU A 491 -7.36 -10.54 2.81
CA GLU A 491 -8.56 -11.12 2.18
C GLU A 491 -9.33 -12.07 3.11
N ASP A 492 -8.62 -12.83 3.95
CA ASP A 492 -9.23 -13.73 4.91
C ASP A 492 -9.89 -12.95 6.07
N TYR A 493 -9.28 -11.83 6.48
CA TYR A 493 -9.92 -10.87 7.38
C TYR A 493 -11.23 -10.33 6.79
N LEU A 494 -11.27 -9.95 5.51
CA LEU A 494 -12.49 -9.45 4.86
C LEU A 494 -13.61 -10.50 4.81
N LYS A 495 -13.28 -11.75 4.55
CA LYS A 495 -14.25 -12.86 4.57
C LYS A 495 -14.85 -13.02 5.97
N PHE A 496 -13.99 -13.01 6.99
CA PHE A 496 -14.42 -13.08 8.39
C PHE A 496 -15.34 -11.91 8.77
N TYR A 497 -14.94 -10.67 8.45
CA TYR A 497 -15.70 -9.46 8.79
C TYR A 497 -17.06 -9.40 8.08
N LYS A 498 -17.14 -9.78 6.80
CA LYS A 498 -18.41 -9.86 6.07
C LYS A 498 -19.34 -10.92 6.61
N HIS A 499 -18.81 -12.01 7.11
CA HIS A 499 -19.59 -13.08 7.73
C HIS A 499 -20.17 -12.63 9.08
N ASP A 500 -19.40 -11.97 9.91
CA ASP A 500 -19.79 -11.48 11.23
C ASP A 500 -20.80 -10.32 11.15
N SER A 501 -20.62 -9.38 10.21
CA SER A 501 -21.58 -8.30 9.96
C SER A 501 -22.95 -8.82 9.46
N ASN A 502 -22.99 -9.90 8.67
CA ASN A 502 -24.23 -10.55 8.26
C ASN A 502 -24.95 -11.29 9.41
N LEU A 503 -24.21 -11.73 10.41
CA LEU A 503 -24.78 -12.34 11.64
C LEU A 503 -25.39 -11.25 12.54
N ASN A 504 -24.70 -10.12 12.70
CA ASN A 504 -25.18 -9.00 13.54
C ASN A 504 -26.42 -8.31 12.95
N LEU A 505 -26.53 -8.19 11.61
CA LEU A 505 -27.73 -7.68 10.94
C LEU A 505 -28.96 -8.61 11.08
N LYS A 506 -28.74 -9.91 11.33
CA LYS A 506 -29.84 -10.88 11.58
C LYS A 506 -30.30 -10.86 13.04
N THR A 507 -29.45 -10.47 13.98
CA THR A 507 -29.82 -10.32 15.41
C THR A 507 -30.57 -9.02 15.69
N ASP A 508 -30.16 -7.88 15.09
CA ASP A 508 -30.87 -6.59 15.26
C ASP A 508 -32.30 -6.58 14.69
N ASN A 509 -32.58 -7.39 13.67
CA ASN A 509 -33.95 -7.55 13.15
C ASN A 509 -34.84 -8.49 13.96
N LYS A 510 -34.29 -9.25 14.92
CA LYS A 510 -35.09 -10.07 15.84
C LYS A 510 -35.49 -9.33 17.13
N GLU A 511 -34.69 -8.38 17.59
CA GLU A 511 -34.97 -7.63 18.83
C GLU A 511 -36.05 -6.55 18.69
N LYS A 512 -36.44 -6.16 17.46
CA LYS A 512 -37.53 -5.16 17.26
C LYS A 512 -38.95 -5.74 17.16
N LYS A 513 -39.17 -7.04 17.37
CA LYS A 513 -40.48 -7.67 17.21
C LYS A 513 -41.05 -8.38 18.44
N GLU A 514 -40.39 -8.40 19.59
CA GLU A 514 -40.96 -9.07 20.80
C GLU A 514 -40.84 -8.22 22.06
N ILE A 515 -41.73 -7.23 22.18
CA ILE A 515 -42.22 -6.80 23.50
C ILE A 515 -43.67 -7.27 23.58
N ASN A 516 -43.87 -8.46 24.10
CA ASN A 516 -44.97 -8.81 25.01
C ASN A 516 -44.93 -10.30 25.39
N THR A 517 -44.96 -10.48 26.73
CA THR A 517 -45.50 -11.58 27.54
C THR A 517 -44.70 -12.85 27.78
N THR A 518 -44.35 -12.97 29.10
CA THR A 518 -44.46 -14.12 30.04
C THR A 518 -43.52 -15.32 29.89
N ASN A 519 -42.73 -15.45 30.99
CA ASN A 519 -42.29 -16.67 31.70
C ASN A 519 -42.47 -18.03 31.02
N PHE A 520 -41.35 -18.78 30.88
CA PHE A 520 -41.20 -20.14 31.46
C PHE A 520 -39.84 -20.75 31.13
N GLU A 521 -39.20 -21.27 32.13
CA GLU A 521 -38.20 -22.33 32.31
C GLU A 521 -37.31 -22.84 31.15
N ASN A 522 -36.00 -22.93 31.46
CA ASN A 522 -34.96 -23.69 30.75
C ASN A 522 -35.34 -25.17 30.55
N PRO A 523 -35.02 -25.74 29.39
CA PRO A 523 -34.19 -26.94 29.42
C PRO A 523 -33.03 -26.91 28.42
N LYS A 524 -31.91 -27.45 28.88
CA LYS A 524 -30.71 -27.81 28.09
C LYS A 524 -31.12 -28.57 26.82
N LYS A 525 -30.70 -28.06 25.63
CA LYS A 525 -30.75 -28.85 24.39
C LYS A 525 -29.32 -29.06 23.88
N SER A 526 -28.93 -30.34 23.92
CA SER A 526 -27.85 -30.90 23.11
C SER A 526 -28.19 -30.70 21.62
N THR A 527 -27.38 -29.99 20.89
CA THR A 527 -27.46 -29.85 19.43
C THR A 527 -26.99 -31.14 18.75
N LYS A 528 -27.92 -32.05 18.47
CA LYS A 528 -27.68 -33.13 17.51
C LYS A 528 -27.89 -32.55 16.11
N LEU A 529 -26.88 -32.70 15.24
CA LEU A 529 -26.99 -32.39 13.82
C LEU A 529 -28.25 -33.04 13.21
N SER A 530 -28.96 -32.31 12.36
CA SER A 530 -30.11 -32.84 11.63
C SER A 530 -29.69 -34.07 10.81
N TYR A 531 -30.51 -35.12 10.78
CA TYR A 531 -30.31 -36.37 10.06
C TYR A 531 -29.89 -36.15 8.58
N LYS A 532 -30.31 -35.05 7.98
CA LYS A 532 -29.90 -34.62 6.62
C LYS A 532 -28.41 -34.31 6.54
N TYR A 533 -27.83 -33.64 7.53
CA TYR A 533 -26.40 -33.28 7.56
C TYR A 533 -25.51 -34.48 7.92
N GLN A 534 -25.98 -35.37 8.82
CA GLN A 534 -25.27 -36.62 9.13
C GLN A 534 -25.15 -37.52 7.88
N ARG A 535 -26.21 -37.63 7.09
CA ARG A 535 -26.20 -38.39 5.84
C ARG A 535 -25.29 -37.77 4.76
N LEU A 536 -25.20 -36.43 4.71
CA LEU A 536 -24.29 -35.73 3.79
C LEU A 536 -22.82 -35.93 4.17
N LEU A 537 -22.47 -35.97 5.46
CA LEU A 537 -21.14 -36.29 5.96
C LEU A 537 -20.67 -37.71 5.59
N GLU A 538 -21.58 -38.66 5.40
CA GLU A 538 -21.25 -40.03 4.95
C GLU A 538 -21.13 -40.16 3.43
N ILE A 539 -21.83 -39.29 2.67
CA ILE A 539 -21.90 -39.38 1.19
C ILE A 539 -20.82 -38.52 0.54
N LEU A 540 -20.61 -37.28 1.01
CA LEU A 540 -19.68 -36.33 0.41
C LEU A 540 -18.24 -36.84 0.31
N PRO A 541 -17.63 -37.51 1.31
CA PRO A 541 -16.27 -38.04 1.18
C PRO A 541 -16.13 -39.06 0.05
N LYS A 542 -17.17 -39.89 -0.16
CA LYS A 542 -17.17 -40.89 -1.23
C LYS A 542 -17.27 -40.25 -2.61
N GLU A 543 -18.13 -39.23 -2.77
CA GLU A 543 -18.24 -38.47 -4.01
C GLU A 543 -16.94 -37.72 -4.31
N ILE A 544 -16.25 -37.17 -3.29
CA ILE A 544 -14.95 -36.49 -3.44
C ILE A 544 -13.91 -37.51 -3.94
N GLU A 545 -13.82 -38.69 -3.33
CA GLU A 545 -12.88 -39.75 -3.71
C GLU A 545 -13.13 -40.24 -5.16
N GLU A 546 -14.39 -40.36 -5.57
CA GLU A 546 -14.75 -40.72 -6.97
C GLU A 546 -14.29 -39.63 -7.96
N ILE A 547 -14.46 -38.35 -7.62
CA ILE A 547 -14.04 -37.23 -8.47
C ILE A 547 -12.51 -37.16 -8.55
N GLU A 548 -11.79 -37.37 -7.45
CA GLU A 548 -10.34 -37.44 -7.44
C GLU A 548 -9.78 -38.57 -8.28
N ASN A 549 -10.40 -39.75 -8.23
CA ASN A 549 -10.02 -40.88 -9.05
C ASN A 549 -10.28 -40.61 -10.56
N ASN A 550 -11.36 -39.92 -10.89
CA ASN A 550 -11.65 -39.47 -12.25
C ASN A 550 -10.62 -38.46 -12.75
N ILE A 551 -10.24 -37.47 -11.91
CA ILE A 551 -9.20 -36.51 -12.24
C ILE A 551 -7.87 -37.22 -12.51
N ALA A 552 -7.43 -38.13 -11.63
CA ALA A 552 -6.20 -38.90 -11.79
C ALA A 552 -6.20 -39.74 -13.10
N SER A 553 -7.35 -40.36 -13.46
CA SER A 553 -7.49 -41.11 -14.71
C SER A 553 -7.38 -40.21 -15.95
N LEU A 554 -7.98 -39.01 -15.92
CA LEU A 554 -7.92 -38.03 -17.00
C LEU A 554 -6.50 -37.44 -17.15
N GLU A 555 -5.83 -37.13 -16.05
CA GLU A 555 -4.44 -36.67 -16.04
C GLU A 555 -3.48 -37.73 -16.62
N THR A 556 -3.66 -39.01 -16.25
CA THR A 556 -2.89 -40.10 -16.81
C THR A 556 -3.08 -40.25 -18.32
N LYS A 557 -4.31 -40.04 -18.82
CA LYS A 557 -4.60 -40.07 -20.27
C LYS A 557 -4.00 -38.85 -20.99
N LEU A 558 -4.00 -37.69 -20.39
CA LEU A 558 -3.40 -36.45 -20.94
C LEU A 558 -1.87 -36.49 -20.93
N MET A 559 -1.23 -37.20 -19.98
CA MET A 559 0.21 -37.39 -19.90
C MET A 559 0.77 -38.32 -20.99
N GLN A 560 -0.05 -39.01 -21.74
CA GLN A 560 0.42 -39.79 -22.88
C GLN A 560 0.84 -38.86 -24.02
N GLY A 561 2.16 -38.64 -24.14
CA GLY A 561 2.79 -37.61 -24.98
C GLY A 561 2.38 -37.58 -26.48
N ASP A 562 1.74 -38.64 -26.97
CA ASP A 562 1.30 -38.76 -28.39
C ASP A 562 -0.18 -38.38 -28.60
N LEU A 563 -0.97 -38.14 -27.56
CA LEU A 563 -2.41 -37.97 -27.65
C LEU A 563 -2.80 -36.72 -28.45
N TYR A 564 -2.10 -35.63 -28.25
CA TYR A 564 -2.31 -34.37 -28.95
C TYR A 564 -2.00 -34.47 -30.45
N ILE A 565 -1.00 -35.28 -30.80
CA ILE A 565 -0.57 -35.47 -32.20
C ILE A 565 -1.50 -36.44 -32.92
N LYS A 566 -1.97 -37.50 -32.24
CA LYS A 566 -2.78 -38.57 -32.85
C LYS A 566 -4.27 -38.24 -32.87
N ASN A 567 -4.79 -37.53 -31.87
CA ASN A 567 -6.20 -37.16 -31.79
C ASN A 567 -6.43 -35.86 -30.99
N PRO A 568 -6.31 -34.67 -31.64
CA PRO A 568 -6.49 -33.39 -31.00
C PRO A 568 -7.87 -33.19 -30.37
N GLU A 569 -8.94 -33.71 -30.97
CA GLU A 569 -10.31 -33.57 -30.45
C GLU A 569 -10.47 -34.30 -29.11
N ALA A 570 -9.93 -35.50 -28.99
CA ALA A 570 -9.95 -36.24 -27.73
C ALA A 570 -9.11 -35.55 -26.60
N PHE A 571 -8.01 -34.90 -26.97
CA PHE A 571 -7.22 -34.13 -26.03
C PHE A 571 -8.00 -32.92 -25.47
N TYR A 572 -8.70 -32.17 -26.34
CA TYR A 572 -9.55 -31.07 -25.92
C TYR A 572 -10.72 -31.53 -25.03
N ASP A 573 -11.35 -32.65 -25.39
CA ASP A 573 -12.45 -33.23 -24.60
C ASP A 573 -11.98 -33.67 -23.21
N TYR A 574 -10.82 -34.31 -23.12
CA TYR A 574 -10.25 -34.70 -21.80
C TYR A 574 -9.80 -33.50 -20.97
N SER A 575 -9.22 -32.46 -21.58
CA SER A 575 -8.87 -31.22 -20.90
C SER A 575 -10.11 -30.51 -20.35
N LYS A 576 -11.19 -30.43 -21.12
CA LYS A 576 -12.43 -29.81 -20.68
C LYS A 576 -13.07 -30.58 -19.53
N LYS A 577 -13.13 -31.91 -19.62
CA LYS A 577 -13.63 -32.78 -18.54
C LYS A 577 -12.78 -32.68 -17.27
N LEU A 578 -11.47 -32.54 -17.42
CA LEU A 578 -10.56 -32.32 -16.29
C LEU A 578 -10.88 -31.02 -15.57
N GLU A 579 -11.09 -29.94 -16.30
CA GLU A 579 -11.44 -28.64 -15.73
C GLU A 579 -12.81 -28.64 -15.03
N GLU A 580 -13.79 -29.32 -15.64
CA GLU A 580 -15.13 -29.48 -15.04
C GLU A 580 -15.08 -30.31 -13.76
N ASN A 581 -14.32 -31.42 -13.73
CA ASN A 581 -14.15 -32.22 -12.53
C ASN A 581 -13.37 -31.48 -11.42
N LYS A 582 -12.36 -30.67 -11.74
CA LYS A 582 -11.67 -29.84 -10.75
C LYS A 582 -12.62 -28.81 -10.11
N LYS A 583 -13.45 -28.14 -10.89
CA LYS A 583 -14.48 -27.22 -10.37
C LYS A 583 -15.51 -27.94 -9.48
N LEU A 584 -15.90 -29.15 -9.86
CA LEU A 584 -16.86 -29.96 -9.09
C LEU A 584 -16.23 -30.43 -7.77
N LEU A 585 -14.96 -30.79 -7.76
CA LEU A 585 -14.20 -31.15 -6.57
C LEU A 585 -14.18 -29.99 -5.57
N ASP A 586 -13.83 -28.78 -6.02
CA ASP A 586 -13.81 -27.60 -5.17
C ASP A 586 -15.18 -27.32 -4.52
N ILE A 587 -16.26 -27.42 -5.27
CA ILE A 587 -17.63 -27.23 -4.75
C ILE A 587 -17.96 -28.29 -3.69
N LYS A 588 -17.63 -29.56 -3.94
CA LYS A 588 -17.95 -30.66 -3.00
C LYS A 588 -17.07 -30.60 -1.74
N MET A 589 -15.81 -30.25 -1.86
CA MET A 589 -14.92 -30.02 -0.72
C MET A 589 -15.41 -28.85 0.15
N HIS A 590 -15.88 -27.76 -0.48
CA HIS A 590 -16.45 -26.63 0.25
C HIS A 590 -17.72 -27.04 1.02
N GLN A 591 -18.61 -27.81 0.40
CA GLN A 591 -19.82 -28.32 1.04
C GLN A 591 -19.51 -29.26 2.21
N TRP A 592 -18.50 -30.10 2.07
CA TRP A 592 -18.07 -31.00 3.14
C TRP A 592 -17.48 -30.24 4.33
N LEU A 593 -16.59 -29.27 4.08
CA LEU A 593 -16.02 -28.40 5.12
C LEU A 593 -17.07 -27.54 5.83
N GLU A 594 -18.08 -27.04 5.12
CA GLU A 594 -19.18 -26.29 5.75
C GLU A 594 -19.98 -27.15 6.74
N ILE A 595 -20.23 -28.41 6.40
CA ILE A 595 -21.00 -29.32 7.26
C ILE A 595 -20.15 -29.83 8.42
N GLU A 596 -18.86 -30.09 8.22
CA GLU A 596 -17.90 -30.48 9.27
C GLU A 596 -17.72 -29.39 10.31
N ASN A 597 -17.69 -28.12 9.89
CA ASN A 597 -17.62 -26.98 10.81
C ASN A 597 -18.93 -26.71 11.58
N MET A 598 -20.03 -27.39 11.25
CA MET A 598 -21.31 -27.34 11.99
C MET A 598 -21.40 -28.42 13.10
N GLU A 599 -20.44 -29.33 13.18
CA GLU A 599 -20.31 -30.36 14.21
C GLU A 599 -19.58 -29.81 15.45
#